data_7feb67e8fe49d3a8cdf490d14f197216
#
_entry.id   7feb67e8fe49d3a8cdf490d14f197216
#
_cell.length_a   1.000
_cell.length_b   1.000
_cell.length_c   1.000
_cell.angle_alpha   90.00
_cell.angle_beta   90.00
_cell.angle_gamma   90.00
#
_symmetry.space_group_name_H-M   'P 1'
#
loop_
_entity.id
_entity.type
_entity.pdbx_description
1 polymer ?
#
loop_
_entity_poly.entity_id
_entity_poly.type
_entity_poly.pdbx_seq_one_letter_code
_entity_poly.pdbx_strand_id
1 'polypeptide(L)'
;DRSRGLGDVYKRQQWVVSDPGNLVQGIVNSVNEMVETSQTAQNALSTWKETSKIFEQGREYYEKLRKVNDLISGSEKVKESVLMLGDISEIYVNNFGKMLTDKNFSQRELDAIASGYNTIMKKSSRSIAELKNIINPTGMSMNDKERIDLVNRVYGEMVHYKKLANYYTRKNLHVSYLRAKQKNEQQQVFDLYGKDERYW
;
A
#
# COMPACT_ATOMS: atom_id res chain seq x y z
N ASP A 1 -10.50 39.09 5.91
CA ASP A 1 -9.16 38.53 5.62
C ASP A 1 -8.92 37.24 6.40
N ARG A 2 -9.62 36.17 6.02
CA ARG A 2 -9.46 34.81 6.60
C ARG A 2 -9.57 33.70 5.55
N SER A 3 -8.93 33.87 4.40
CA SER A 3 -8.91 32.80 3.37
C SER A 3 -7.50 32.35 2.94
N ARG A 4 -6.48 32.55 3.78
CA ARG A 4 -5.10 32.10 3.55
C ARG A 4 -4.74 30.98 4.51
N GLY A 5 -5.19 29.76 4.28
CA GLY A 5 -4.77 28.67 5.18
C GLY A 5 -4.97 27.24 4.68
N LEU A 6 -5.83 27.01 3.70
CA LEU A 6 -6.16 25.65 3.26
C LEU A 6 -5.45 25.22 1.96
N GLY A 7 -4.90 26.18 1.20
CA GLY A 7 -4.18 25.89 -0.06
C GLY A 7 -2.74 25.42 0.13
N ASP A 8 -2.09 25.79 1.24
CA ASP A 8 -0.67 25.51 1.44
C ASP A 8 -0.38 24.16 2.08
N VAL A 9 -1.36 23.53 2.74
CA VAL A 9 -1.20 22.21 3.34
C VAL A 9 -1.16 21.11 2.27
N TYR A 10 -1.91 21.28 1.18
CA TYR A 10 -1.91 20.33 0.06
C TYR A 10 -0.67 20.45 -0.86
N LYS A 11 -0.03 21.60 -0.90
CA LYS A 11 1.19 21.80 -1.72
C LYS A 11 2.47 21.26 -1.07
N ARG A 12 2.48 20.98 0.22
CA ARG A 12 3.65 20.43 0.93
C ARG A 12 3.69 18.92 1.02
N GLN A 13 2.66 18.22 0.53
CA GLN A 13 2.74 16.76 0.26
C GLN A 13 3.38 16.43 -1.09
N GLN A 14 4.09 17.39 -1.70
CA GLN A 14 5.00 17.13 -2.80
C GLN A 14 6.22 16.40 -2.25
N TRP A 15 6.24 15.07 -2.44
CA TRP A 15 7.48 14.29 -2.39
C TRP A 15 8.32 14.44 -1.11
N VAL A 16 7.70 14.47 0.08
CA VAL A 16 8.41 14.20 1.33
C VAL A 16 8.55 12.68 1.56
N VAL A 17 7.97 11.85 0.74
CA VAL A 17 8.51 10.51 0.48
C VAL A 17 9.72 10.73 -0.42
N SER A 18 10.70 11.35 0.14
CA SER A 18 11.85 11.92 -0.54
C SER A 18 12.81 10.87 -1.07
N ASP A 19 12.57 9.61 -0.82
CA ASP A 19 13.26 8.51 -1.48
C ASP A 19 12.41 7.25 -1.35
N PRO A 20 11.84 6.72 -2.44
CA PRO A 20 11.19 5.42 -2.41
C PRO A 20 12.09 4.31 -1.87
N GLY A 21 13.41 4.43 -2.05
CA GLY A 21 14.42 3.54 -1.46
C GLY A 21 14.40 3.60 0.06
N ASN A 22 14.26 4.78 0.66
CA ASN A 22 14.18 4.94 2.12
C ASN A 22 12.86 4.40 2.69
N LEU A 23 11.73 4.59 2.01
CA LEU A 23 10.46 3.99 2.41
C LEU A 23 10.56 2.45 2.37
N VAL A 24 11.04 1.91 1.27
CA VAL A 24 11.25 0.48 1.09
C VAL A 24 12.24 -0.06 2.12
N GLN A 25 13.36 0.62 2.36
CA GLN A 25 14.34 0.21 3.36
C GLN A 25 13.76 0.27 4.77
N GLY A 26 12.96 1.28 5.09
CA GLY A 26 12.24 1.39 6.37
C GLY A 26 11.26 0.25 6.57
N ILE A 27 10.51 -0.12 5.53
CA ILE A 27 9.60 -1.28 5.52
C ILE A 27 10.40 -2.58 5.71
N VAL A 28 11.49 -2.78 4.96
CA VAL A 28 12.35 -3.98 5.05
C VAL A 28 12.95 -4.09 6.44
N ASN A 29 13.43 -3.00 7.04
CA ASN A 29 13.98 -3.00 8.39
C ASN A 29 12.92 -3.35 9.44
N SER A 30 11.72 -2.74 9.36
CA SER A 30 10.60 -3.07 10.25
C SER A 30 10.17 -4.53 10.13
N VAL A 31 10.16 -5.08 8.90
CA VAL A 31 9.86 -6.50 8.67
C VAL A 31 10.99 -7.39 9.20
N ASN A 32 12.26 -7.01 9.06
CA ASN A 32 13.39 -7.77 9.61
C ASN A 32 13.35 -7.86 11.13
N GLU A 33 12.98 -6.76 11.82
CA GLU A 33 12.77 -6.77 13.28
C GLU A 33 11.65 -7.72 13.70
N MET A 34 10.63 -7.91 12.86
CA MET A 34 9.54 -8.87 13.08
C MET A 34 9.92 -10.32 12.75
N VAL A 35 10.86 -10.53 11.82
CA VAL A 35 11.22 -11.86 11.26
C VAL A 35 11.93 -12.76 12.27
N GLU A 36 12.57 -12.21 13.29
CA GLU A 36 13.24 -13.04 14.31
C GLU A 36 12.29 -13.96 15.08
N THR A 37 10.97 -13.79 14.92
CA THR A 37 9.97 -14.47 15.74
C THR A 37 8.94 -15.32 15.02
N SER A 38 8.82 -15.31 13.66
CA SER A 38 7.70 -16.03 12.98
C SER A 38 7.98 -16.41 11.53
N GLN A 39 7.65 -17.65 11.14
CA GLN A 39 7.67 -18.15 9.75
C GLN A 39 6.78 -17.30 8.83
N THR A 40 5.69 -16.75 9.34
CA THR A 40 4.76 -15.87 8.64
C THR A 40 5.42 -14.57 8.22
N ALA A 41 6.26 -14.00 9.07
CA ALA A 41 7.03 -12.79 8.76
C ALA A 41 8.08 -13.07 7.67
N GLN A 42 8.71 -14.25 7.63
CA GLN A 42 9.63 -14.62 6.55
C GLN A 42 8.92 -14.71 5.19
N ASN A 43 7.72 -15.28 5.16
CA ASN A 43 6.90 -15.32 3.95
C ASN A 43 6.45 -13.92 3.49
N ALA A 44 6.13 -13.04 4.44
CA ALA A 44 5.85 -11.64 4.16
C ALA A 44 7.05 -10.94 3.54
N LEU A 45 8.27 -11.16 4.06
CA LEU A 45 9.50 -10.53 3.58
C LEU A 45 9.76 -10.79 2.09
N SER A 46 9.52 -12.00 1.58
CA SER A 46 9.68 -12.30 0.15
C SER A 46 8.72 -11.47 -0.72
N THR A 47 7.46 -11.37 -0.31
CA THR A 47 6.45 -10.54 -0.98
C THR A 47 6.84 -9.06 -0.96
N TRP A 48 7.43 -8.58 0.13
CA TRP A 48 7.93 -7.21 0.26
C TRP A 48 9.08 -6.90 -0.69
N LYS A 49 10.05 -7.80 -0.82
CA LYS A 49 11.18 -7.66 -1.75
C LYS A 49 10.71 -7.58 -3.21
N GLU A 50 9.72 -8.38 -3.58
CA GLU A 50 9.10 -8.31 -4.90
C GLU A 50 8.35 -6.98 -5.10
N THR A 51 7.58 -6.56 -4.13
CA THR A 51 6.83 -5.30 -4.16
C THR A 51 7.75 -4.09 -4.29
N SER A 52 8.89 -4.07 -3.58
CA SER A 52 9.92 -3.04 -3.71
C SER A 52 10.40 -2.89 -5.14
N LYS A 53 10.73 -4.00 -5.80
CA LYS A 53 11.17 -3.99 -7.21
C LYS A 53 10.09 -3.42 -8.13
N ILE A 54 8.83 -3.80 -7.93
CA ILE A 54 7.71 -3.29 -8.73
C ILE A 54 7.49 -1.80 -8.48
N PHE A 55 7.68 -1.32 -7.26
CA PHE A 55 7.59 0.10 -6.94
C PHE A 55 8.68 0.91 -7.66
N GLU A 56 9.93 0.44 -7.66
CA GLU A 56 11.04 1.07 -8.39
C GLU A 56 10.78 1.08 -9.90
N GLN A 57 10.32 -0.04 -10.46
CA GLN A 57 9.96 -0.12 -11.88
C GLN A 57 8.81 0.86 -12.22
N GLY A 58 7.79 0.96 -11.38
CA GLY A 58 6.70 1.91 -11.55
C GLY A 58 7.19 3.35 -11.56
N ARG A 59 8.18 3.70 -10.72
CA ARG A 59 8.84 5.02 -10.73
C ARG A 59 9.57 5.27 -12.05
N GLU A 60 10.31 4.29 -12.56
CA GLU A 60 10.97 4.42 -13.87
C GLU A 60 9.95 4.62 -15.00
N TYR A 61 8.80 3.95 -14.95
CA TYR A 61 7.73 4.13 -15.92
C TYR A 61 7.18 5.56 -15.87
N TYR A 62 6.95 6.12 -14.69
CA TYR A 62 6.54 7.48 -14.52
C TYR A 62 7.56 8.47 -15.11
N GLU A 63 8.86 8.31 -14.79
CA GLU A 63 9.92 9.18 -15.30
C GLU A 63 10.05 9.12 -16.84
N LYS A 64 9.88 7.95 -17.43
CA LYS A 64 9.87 7.79 -18.89
C LYS A 64 8.65 8.45 -19.51
N LEU A 65 7.46 8.29 -18.95
CA LEU A 65 6.22 8.91 -19.43
C LEU A 65 6.26 10.42 -19.31
N ARG A 66 6.82 10.96 -18.23
CA ARG A 66 6.98 12.40 -18.04
C ARG A 66 7.84 13.09 -19.12
N LYS A 67 8.75 12.35 -19.73
CA LYS A 67 9.61 12.85 -20.82
C LYS A 67 8.91 12.88 -22.18
N VAL A 68 7.79 12.20 -22.32
CA VAL A 68 7.00 12.15 -23.55
C VAL A 68 5.85 13.16 -23.40
N ASN A 69 6.02 14.35 -24.02
CA ASN A 69 5.11 15.50 -23.84
C ASN A 69 3.63 15.24 -24.13
N ASP A 70 3.30 14.23 -24.94
CA ASP A 70 1.93 13.97 -25.38
C ASP A 70 1.07 13.16 -24.37
N LEU A 71 1.65 12.72 -23.25
CA LEU A 71 0.98 11.88 -22.26
C LEU A 71 0.76 12.54 -20.89
N ILE A 72 0.76 13.88 -20.83
CA ILE A 72 0.68 14.64 -19.56
C ILE A 72 -0.55 14.26 -18.74
N SER A 73 -1.71 14.02 -19.34
CA SER A 73 -2.94 13.65 -18.64
C SER A 73 -2.90 12.25 -17.99
N GLY A 74 -2.09 11.34 -18.53
CA GLY A 74 -1.92 9.98 -17.98
C GLY A 74 -0.81 9.87 -16.93
N SER A 75 0.20 10.76 -16.99
CA SER A 75 1.39 10.67 -16.12
C SER A 75 1.07 10.85 -14.63
N GLU A 76 0.14 11.74 -14.26
CA GLU A 76 -0.28 11.93 -12.88
C GLU A 76 -0.98 10.67 -12.32
N LYS A 77 -1.84 10.02 -13.11
CA LYS A 77 -2.49 8.76 -12.68
C LYS A 77 -1.49 7.62 -12.52
N VAL A 78 -0.46 7.54 -13.37
CA VAL A 78 0.63 6.58 -13.20
C VAL A 78 1.38 6.84 -11.90
N LYS A 79 1.73 8.09 -11.62
CA LYS A 79 2.38 8.50 -10.38
C LYS A 79 1.53 8.13 -9.16
N GLU A 80 0.25 8.52 -9.16
CA GLU A 80 -0.66 8.22 -8.06
C GLU A 80 -0.84 6.71 -7.87
N SER A 81 -0.89 5.93 -8.96
CA SER A 81 -0.97 4.47 -8.90
C SER A 81 0.26 3.87 -8.20
N VAL A 82 1.46 4.34 -8.53
CA VAL A 82 2.70 3.89 -7.89
C VAL A 82 2.74 4.29 -6.41
N LEU A 83 2.33 5.52 -6.07
CA LEU A 83 2.23 5.98 -4.67
C LEU A 83 1.23 5.14 -3.87
N MET A 84 0.08 4.78 -4.46
CA MET A 84 -0.89 3.91 -3.81
C MET A 84 -0.33 2.52 -3.50
N LEU A 85 0.61 1.98 -4.29
CA LEU A 85 1.30 0.74 -3.93
C LEU A 85 2.11 0.91 -2.64
N GLY A 86 2.80 2.05 -2.49
CA GLY A 86 3.47 2.43 -1.23
C GLY A 86 2.50 2.50 -0.05
N ASP A 87 1.37 3.20 -0.23
CA ASP A 87 0.34 3.34 0.81
C ASP A 87 -0.23 1.97 1.25
N ILE A 88 -0.53 1.07 0.30
CA ILE A 88 -1.01 -0.29 0.60
C ILE A 88 0.04 -1.05 1.42
N SER A 89 1.31 -0.86 1.06
CA SER A 89 2.44 -1.43 1.77
C SER A 89 2.50 -0.95 3.22
N GLU A 90 2.42 0.36 3.44
CA GLU A 90 2.41 0.95 4.79
C GLU A 90 1.21 0.46 5.62
N ILE A 91 0.01 0.42 5.02
CA ILE A 91 -1.19 -0.10 5.70
C ILE A 91 -0.93 -1.52 6.22
N TYR A 92 -0.33 -2.38 5.40
CA TYR A 92 0.00 -3.74 5.81
C TYR A 92 1.01 -3.75 6.96
N VAL A 93 2.20 -3.19 6.77
CA VAL A 93 3.30 -3.28 7.75
C VAL A 93 2.89 -2.69 9.09
N ASN A 94 2.36 -1.46 9.07
CA ASN A 94 2.04 -0.75 10.30
C ASN A 94 0.94 -1.45 11.12
N ASN A 95 -0.05 -2.05 10.45
CA ASN A 95 -1.14 -2.71 11.15
C ASN A 95 -0.81 -4.17 11.50
N PHE A 96 -0.22 -4.91 10.58
CA PHE A 96 0.13 -6.30 10.84
C PHE A 96 1.21 -6.44 11.93
N GLY A 97 2.18 -5.52 11.96
CA GLY A 97 3.17 -5.46 13.04
C GLY A 97 2.53 -5.35 14.42
N LYS A 98 1.51 -4.49 14.55
CA LYS A 98 0.73 -4.39 15.79
C LYS A 98 -0.08 -5.65 16.07
N MET A 99 -0.69 -6.26 15.04
CA MET A 99 -1.47 -7.50 15.19
C MET A 99 -0.61 -8.66 15.69
N LEU A 100 0.69 -8.73 15.32
CA LEU A 100 1.61 -9.75 15.82
C LEU A 100 1.80 -9.70 17.36
N THR A 101 1.61 -8.53 17.97
CA THR A 101 1.71 -8.34 19.44
C THR A 101 0.35 -8.37 20.12
N ASP A 102 -0.73 -8.48 19.36
CA ASP A 102 -2.10 -8.50 19.88
C ASP A 102 -2.49 -9.89 20.38
N LYS A 103 -2.69 -10.01 21.69
CA LYS A 103 -3.07 -11.28 22.36
C LYS A 103 -4.46 -11.80 21.98
N ASN A 104 -5.25 -11.01 21.26
CA ASN A 104 -6.58 -11.40 20.79
C ASN A 104 -6.55 -12.25 19.52
N PHE A 105 -5.37 -12.40 18.86
CA PHE A 105 -5.20 -13.27 17.70
C PHE A 105 -4.38 -14.51 18.03
N SER A 106 -4.82 -15.65 17.54
CA SER A 106 -4.02 -16.88 17.51
C SER A 106 -3.02 -16.84 16.34
N GLN A 107 -1.96 -17.65 16.42
CA GLN A 107 -0.98 -17.77 15.33
C GLN A 107 -1.64 -18.14 13.99
N ARG A 108 -2.60 -19.07 14.01
CA ARG A 108 -3.34 -19.46 12.79
C ARG A 108 -4.12 -18.31 12.15
N GLU A 109 -4.68 -17.44 12.98
CA GLU A 109 -5.38 -16.23 12.50
C GLU A 109 -4.41 -15.21 11.94
N LEU A 110 -3.26 -15.01 12.59
CA LEU A 110 -2.20 -14.14 12.08
C LEU A 110 -1.69 -14.62 10.71
N ASP A 111 -1.52 -15.92 10.52
CA ASP A 111 -1.14 -16.53 9.24
C ASP A 111 -2.20 -16.24 8.15
N ALA A 112 -3.48 -16.38 8.49
CA ALA A 112 -4.57 -16.06 7.59
C ALA A 112 -4.65 -14.56 7.26
N ILE A 113 -4.44 -13.69 8.24
CA ILE A 113 -4.41 -12.23 8.06
C ILE A 113 -3.25 -11.84 7.14
N ALA A 114 -2.05 -12.38 7.36
CA ALA A 114 -0.88 -12.15 6.50
C ALA A 114 -1.15 -12.60 5.05
N SER A 115 -1.77 -13.78 4.88
CA SER A 115 -2.14 -14.30 3.55
C SER A 115 -3.12 -13.37 2.82
N GLY A 116 -4.08 -12.79 3.53
CA GLY A 116 -5.01 -11.81 2.97
C GLY A 116 -4.30 -10.55 2.48
N TYR A 117 -3.44 -9.95 3.30
CA TYR A 117 -2.62 -8.80 2.89
C TYR A 117 -1.69 -9.13 1.71
N ASN A 118 -1.01 -10.28 1.74
CA ASN A 118 -0.15 -10.72 0.65
C ASN A 118 -0.92 -10.87 -0.67
N THR A 119 -2.17 -11.30 -0.61
CA THR A 119 -3.03 -11.37 -1.80
C THR A 119 -3.32 -9.98 -2.38
N ILE A 120 -3.63 -9.00 -1.54
CA ILE A 120 -3.85 -7.61 -1.96
C ILE A 120 -2.55 -7.05 -2.57
N MET A 121 -1.42 -7.26 -1.91
CA MET A 121 -0.10 -6.82 -2.39
C MET A 121 0.25 -7.40 -3.76
N LYS A 122 0.09 -8.70 -3.95
CA LYS A 122 0.36 -9.36 -5.22
C LYS A 122 -0.52 -8.85 -6.36
N LYS A 123 -1.81 -8.61 -6.09
CA LYS A 123 -2.72 -8.06 -7.09
C LYS A 123 -2.36 -6.62 -7.45
N SER A 124 -2.13 -5.75 -6.47
CA SER A 124 -1.72 -4.36 -6.71
C SER A 124 -0.37 -4.27 -7.45
N SER A 125 0.61 -5.10 -7.09
CA SER A 125 1.89 -5.17 -7.78
C SER A 125 1.74 -5.61 -9.25
N ARG A 126 0.85 -6.56 -9.54
CA ARG A 126 0.56 -6.99 -10.93
C ARG A 126 -0.04 -5.84 -11.75
N SER A 127 -1.00 -5.10 -11.19
CA SER A 127 -1.60 -3.95 -11.87
C SER A 127 -0.54 -2.90 -12.23
N ILE A 128 0.38 -2.58 -11.31
CA ILE A 128 1.50 -1.67 -11.59
C ILE A 128 2.43 -2.24 -12.67
N ALA A 129 2.73 -3.54 -12.61
CA ALA A 129 3.61 -4.17 -13.61
C ALA A 129 3.06 -4.11 -15.04
N GLU A 130 1.74 -4.01 -15.22
CA GLU A 130 1.12 -3.83 -16.54
C GLU A 130 1.47 -2.49 -17.19
N LEU A 131 1.82 -1.47 -16.40
CA LEU A 131 2.24 -0.16 -16.93
C LEU A 131 3.52 -0.25 -17.80
N LYS A 132 4.31 -1.33 -17.68
CA LYS A 132 5.45 -1.57 -18.58
C LYS A 132 5.04 -1.60 -20.06
N ASN A 133 3.82 -2.06 -20.34
CA ASN A 133 3.32 -2.19 -21.72
C ASN A 133 3.07 -0.84 -22.39
N ILE A 134 2.94 0.24 -21.60
CA ILE A 134 2.82 1.60 -22.10
C ILE A 134 4.13 2.07 -22.74
N ILE A 135 5.27 1.64 -22.18
CA ILE A 135 6.61 2.13 -22.53
C ILE A 135 7.28 1.19 -23.55
N ASN A 136 7.09 -0.10 -23.40
CA ASN A 136 7.64 -1.13 -24.26
C ASN A 136 6.51 -2.02 -24.81
N PRO A 137 5.75 -1.53 -25.80
CA PRO A 137 4.70 -2.34 -26.39
C PRO A 137 5.30 -3.58 -27.05
N THR A 138 4.99 -4.74 -26.50
CA THR A 138 5.44 -6.03 -27.05
C THR A 138 4.63 -6.36 -28.29
N GLY A 139 5.18 -6.09 -29.48
CA GLY A 139 4.74 -6.65 -30.76
C GLY A 139 3.61 -5.89 -31.50
N MET A 140 2.81 -5.09 -30.83
CA MET A 140 1.85 -4.18 -31.47
C MET A 140 1.97 -2.80 -30.81
N SER A 141 2.13 -1.76 -31.63
CA SER A 141 2.13 -0.39 -31.12
C SER A 141 0.72 -0.05 -30.57
N MET A 142 0.62 0.12 -29.24
CA MET A 142 -0.60 0.63 -28.64
C MET A 142 -0.85 2.05 -29.15
N ASN A 143 -2.07 2.34 -29.57
CA ASN A 143 -2.49 3.69 -29.87
C ASN A 143 -2.71 4.51 -28.58
N ASP A 144 -2.81 5.81 -28.68
CA ASP A 144 -2.90 6.72 -27.51
C ASP A 144 -4.15 6.44 -26.66
N LYS A 145 -5.27 6.04 -27.29
CA LYS A 145 -6.48 5.67 -26.58
C LYS A 145 -6.26 4.41 -25.73
N GLU A 146 -5.66 3.39 -26.29
CA GLU A 146 -5.35 2.13 -25.55
C GLU A 146 -4.42 2.38 -24.37
N ARG A 147 -3.43 3.31 -24.53
CA ARG A 147 -2.55 3.73 -23.44
C ARG A 147 -3.31 4.42 -22.32
N ILE A 148 -4.18 5.37 -22.66
CA ILE A 148 -5.02 6.08 -21.68
C ILE A 148 -5.98 5.12 -20.99
N ASP A 149 -6.61 4.20 -21.71
CA ASP A 149 -7.51 3.20 -21.16
C ASP A 149 -6.79 2.26 -20.18
N LEU A 150 -5.56 1.83 -20.51
CA LEU A 150 -4.73 1.03 -19.60
C LEU A 150 -4.38 1.80 -18.32
N VAL A 151 -3.95 3.07 -18.43
CA VAL A 151 -3.65 3.91 -17.27
C VAL A 151 -4.88 4.09 -16.38
N ASN A 152 -6.04 4.39 -16.97
CA ASN A 152 -7.28 4.56 -16.23
C ASN A 152 -7.71 3.29 -15.50
N ARG A 153 -7.56 2.14 -16.14
CA ARG A 153 -7.86 0.84 -15.55
C ARG A 153 -6.95 0.55 -14.36
N VAL A 154 -5.62 0.67 -14.54
CA VAL A 154 -4.65 0.44 -13.46
C VAL A 154 -4.90 1.39 -12.29
N TYR A 155 -5.16 2.67 -12.56
CA TYR A 155 -5.50 3.63 -11.51
C TYR A 155 -6.75 3.22 -10.73
N GLY A 156 -7.82 2.83 -11.42
CA GLY A 156 -9.06 2.36 -10.79
C GLY A 156 -8.84 1.11 -9.93
N GLU A 157 -8.03 0.16 -10.41
CA GLU A 157 -7.65 -1.04 -9.66
C GLU A 157 -6.85 -0.69 -8.39
N MET A 158 -5.90 0.24 -8.48
CA MET A 158 -5.09 0.68 -7.33
C MET A 158 -5.94 1.38 -6.26
N VAL A 159 -6.87 2.25 -6.67
CA VAL A 159 -7.86 2.85 -5.75
C VAL A 159 -8.68 1.76 -5.06
N HIS A 160 -9.12 0.75 -5.80
CA HIS A 160 -9.86 -0.38 -5.23
C HIS A 160 -9.01 -1.16 -4.21
N TYR A 161 -7.76 -1.51 -4.54
CA TYR A 161 -6.90 -2.27 -3.62
C TYR A 161 -6.54 -1.49 -2.36
N LYS A 162 -6.31 -0.18 -2.45
CA LYS A 162 -6.11 0.67 -1.27
C LYS A 162 -7.33 0.69 -0.35
N LYS A 163 -8.53 0.83 -0.93
CA LYS A 163 -9.80 0.73 -0.17
C LYS A 163 -9.97 -0.64 0.47
N LEU A 164 -9.64 -1.71 -0.27
CA LEU A 164 -9.71 -3.08 0.22
C LEU A 164 -8.74 -3.33 1.38
N ALA A 165 -7.50 -2.84 1.29
CA ALA A 165 -6.51 -2.95 2.37
C ALA A 165 -7.00 -2.26 3.65
N ASN A 166 -7.53 -1.03 3.55
CA ASN A 166 -8.12 -0.31 4.68
C ASN A 166 -9.35 -1.03 5.27
N TYR A 167 -10.23 -1.54 4.41
CA TYR A 167 -11.39 -2.31 4.85
C TYR A 167 -10.98 -3.58 5.58
N TYR A 168 -10.02 -4.31 5.01
CA TYR A 168 -9.49 -5.55 5.59
C TYR A 168 -8.85 -5.30 6.96
N THR A 169 -8.04 -4.25 7.08
CA THR A 169 -7.47 -3.80 8.34
C THR A 169 -8.55 -3.55 9.38
N ARG A 170 -9.53 -2.70 9.06
CA ARG A 170 -10.62 -2.37 10.00
C ARG A 170 -11.39 -3.59 10.46
N LYS A 171 -11.66 -4.55 9.59
CA LYS A 171 -12.34 -5.80 9.96
C LYS A 171 -11.54 -6.61 10.97
N ASN A 172 -10.24 -6.73 10.80
CA ASN A 172 -9.38 -7.43 11.74
C ASN A 172 -9.29 -6.69 13.09
N LEU A 173 -9.11 -5.37 13.07
CA LEU A 173 -9.11 -4.56 14.30
C LEU A 173 -10.43 -4.68 15.07
N HIS A 174 -11.54 -4.68 14.36
CA HIS A 174 -12.86 -4.86 14.99
C HIS A 174 -13.01 -6.24 15.67
N VAL A 175 -12.46 -7.30 15.08
CA VAL A 175 -12.43 -8.63 15.73
C VAL A 175 -11.64 -8.58 17.03
N SER A 176 -10.45 -7.97 17.04
CA SER A 176 -9.66 -7.80 18.26
C SER A 176 -10.44 -7.01 19.32
N TYR A 177 -11.04 -5.89 18.94
CA TYR A 177 -11.85 -5.08 19.85
C TYR A 177 -13.02 -5.85 20.47
N LEU A 178 -13.79 -6.60 19.69
CA LEU A 178 -14.91 -7.38 20.19
C LEU A 178 -14.45 -8.43 21.21
N ARG A 179 -13.33 -9.09 20.96
CA ARG A 179 -12.75 -10.08 21.89
C ARG A 179 -12.26 -9.44 23.18
N ALA A 180 -11.58 -8.30 23.07
CA ALA A 180 -11.15 -7.52 24.24
C ALA A 180 -12.34 -7.01 25.06
N LYS A 181 -13.42 -6.61 24.40
CA LYS A 181 -14.66 -6.18 25.06
C LYS A 181 -15.28 -7.31 25.89
N GLN A 182 -15.28 -8.54 25.39
CA GLN A 182 -15.76 -9.71 26.15
C GLN A 182 -14.94 -10.00 27.41
N LYS A 183 -13.65 -9.60 27.42
CA LYS A 183 -12.73 -9.77 28.55
C LYS A 183 -12.62 -8.53 29.44
N ASN A 184 -13.30 -7.43 29.12
CA ASN A 184 -13.14 -6.11 29.74
C ASN A 184 -11.71 -5.53 29.59
N GLU A 185 -11.02 -5.82 28.48
CA GLU A 185 -9.63 -5.43 28.19
C GLU A 185 -9.52 -4.44 27.02
N GLN A 186 -10.57 -3.67 26.72
CA GLN A 186 -10.62 -2.77 25.55
C GLN A 186 -9.49 -1.74 25.56
N GLN A 187 -9.02 -1.33 26.74
CA GLN A 187 -7.95 -0.35 26.86
C GLN A 187 -6.66 -0.84 26.20
N GLN A 188 -6.34 -2.12 26.27
CA GLN A 188 -5.17 -2.70 25.61
C GLN A 188 -5.22 -2.55 24.08
N VAL A 189 -6.42 -2.70 23.50
CA VAL A 189 -6.63 -2.53 22.06
C VAL A 189 -6.50 -1.06 21.66
N PHE A 190 -7.03 -0.13 22.47
CA PHE A 190 -6.87 1.29 22.24
C PHE A 190 -5.40 1.76 22.38
N ASP A 191 -4.66 1.19 23.30
CA ASP A 191 -3.24 1.51 23.49
C ASP A 191 -2.40 1.02 22.29
N LEU A 192 -2.78 -0.12 21.70
CA LEU A 192 -2.08 -0.70 20.56
C LEU A 192 -2.43 -0.02 19.23
N TYR A 193 -3.71 0.25 18.98
CA TYR A 193 -4.18 0.74 17.66
C TYR A 193 -4.62 2.21 17.66
N GLY A 194 -4.79 2.82 18.83
CA GLY A 194 -5.33 4.16 18.98
C GLY A 194 -6.85 4.17 19.18
N LYS A 195 -7.37 5.34 19.55
CA LYS A 195 -8.81 5.59 19.81
C LYS A 195 -9.51 6.21 18.60
N ASP A 196 -9.04 5.97 17.40
CA ASP A 196 -9.69 6.53 16.21
C ASP A 196 -11.06 5.87 15.99
N GLU A 197 -12.13 6.68 16.08
CA GLU A 197 -13.51 6.21 15.90
C GLU A 197 -13.77 5.51 14.56
N ARG A 198 -12.88 5.71 13.58
CA ARG A 198 -12.95 5.04 12.26
C ARG A 198 -12.66 3.54 12.32
N TYR A 199 -12.15 3.04 13.43
CA TYR A 199 -11.82 1.63 13.62
C TYR A 199 -12.87 0.85 14.43
N TRP A 200 -13.73 1.56 15.19
CA TRP A 200 -14.64 0.96 16.15
C TRP A 200 -16.11 1.08 15.79
#